data_3ba8c41b9372218da5554866b3183072
#
_entry.id   3ba8c41b9372218da5554866b3183072
#
_cell.length_a   1.000
_cell.length_b   1.000
_cell.length_c   1.000
_cell.angle_alpha   90.00
_cell.angle_beta   90.00
_cell.angle_gamma   90.00
#
_symmetry.space_group_name_H-M   'P 1'
#
loop_
_entity.id
_entity.type
_entity.pdbx_description
1 polymer ?
#
loop_
_entity_poly.entity_id
_entity_poly.type
_entity_poly.pdbx_seq_one_letter_code
_entity_poly.pdbx_strand_id
1 'polypeptide(L)'
;PAEKASSQKGTWSMGLSVGNSGGASTELGSGIPSYMSRVSMVSVSNGLLSIPNDQQLVFEDGVPYLRQANQVVDMEHHQPISFGLSVRKSLAKGFSVETGLTYTLLSSDAKFADSDQKTEQKLHYLGIPLKANWNFLDKKLFTLYVSGGGMIEKCVYGKLGTEKETVKPLQFSVSGAVGAQFNATKRVGIYVEPGVAYFFDDGSDVQTIRKENPFNFNIQAGI
;
A
#
# COMPACT_ATOMS: atom_id res chain seq x y z
N PRO A 1 -24.03 -18.64 36.41
CA PRO A 1 -22.66 -19.13 36.38
C PRO A 1 -22.10 -18.79 35.02
N ALA A 2 -21.16 -17.84 34.98
CA ALA A 2 -20.46 -17.47 33.78
C ALA A 2 -19.58 -18.64 33.36
N GLU A 3 -19.90 -19.24 32.23
CA GLU A 3 -19.10 -20.30 31.60
C GLU A 3 -17.76 -19.69 31.23
N LYS A 4 -16.70 -20.09 31.93
CA LYS A 4 -15.32 -19.69 31.62
C LYS A 4 -15.00 -20.15 30.20
N ALA A 5 -14.85 -19.21 29.28
CA ALA A 5 -14.24 -19.47 27.99
C ALA A 5 -12.89 -20.15 28.21
N SER A 6 -12.78 -21.41 27.83
CA SER A 6 -11.51 -22.15 27.92
C SER A 6 -10.53 -21.52 26.93
N SER A 7 -9.64 -20.70 27.44
CA SER A 7 -8.49 -20.19 26.72
C SER A 7 -7.66 -21.40 26.24
N GLN A 8 -7.82 -21.79 24.99
CA GLN A 8 -6.99 -22.82 24.36
C GLN A 8 -5.59 -22.23 24.18
N LYS A 9 -4.77 -22.39 25.19
CA LYS A 9 -3.36 -21.96 25.21
C LYS A 9 -2.56 -22.85 24.26
N GLY A 10 -1.88 -22.24 23.27
CA GLY A 10 -0.91 -22.96 22.43
C GLY A 10 -1.44 -23.61 21.16
N THR A 11 -2.69 -23.35 20.76
CA THR A 11 -3.25 -23.86 19.50
C THR A 11 -2.71 -23.04 18.31
N TRP A 12 -2.32 -23.75 17.24
CA TRP A 12 -1.94 -23.16 15.97
C TRP A 12 -3.13 -23.16 15.02
N SER A 13 -3.30 -22.10 14.26
CA SER A 13 -4.24 -22.00 13.15
C SER A 13 -3.54 -21.42 11.92
N MET A 14 -4.06 -21.76 10.76
CA MET A 14 -3.62 -21.24 9.47
C MET A 14 -4.76 -20.50 8.82
N GLY A 15 -4.45 -19.47 8.04
CA GLY A 15 -5.45 -18.65 7.38
C GLY A 15 -5.04 -18.28 5.97
N LEU A 16 -6.06 -18.06 5.14
CA LEU A 16 -5.97 -17.47 3.83
C LEU A 16 -6.73 -16.16 3.84
N SER A 17 -6.18 -15.14 3.25
CA SER A 17 -6.84 -13.82 3.19
C SER A 17 -6.71 -13.16 1.84
N VAL A 18 -7.66 -12.31 1.56
CA VAL A 18 -7.66 -11.37 0.44
C VAL A 18 -8.08 -10.00 0.98
N GLY A 19 -7.48 -8.96 0.46
CA GLY A 19 -7.81 -7.60 0.89
C GLY A 19 -7.21 -6.55 -0.04
N ASN A 20 -7.50 -5.29 0.29
CA ASN A 20 -6.79 -4.16 -0.26
C ASN A 20 -5.77 -3.70 0.80
N SER A 21 -4.51 -3.70 0.47
CA SER A 21 -3.45 -3.23 1.36
C SER A 21 -2.77 -2.00 0.75
N GLY A 22 -3.14 -0.85 1.26
CA GLY A 22 -2.46 0.41 0.93
C GLY A 22 -3.11 1.23 -0.17
N GLY A 23 -4.26 1.79 0.10
CA GLY A 23 -4.85 2.86 -0.66
C GLY A 23 -6.35 2.74 -0.88
N ALA A 24 -7.12 3.49 -0.13
CA ALA A 24 -8.35 4.04 -0.66
C ALA A 24 -7.99 5.43 -1.17
N SER A 25 -8.08 5.65 -2.46
CA SER A 25 -8.07 7.00 -3.03
C SER A 25 -9.34 7.71 -2.56
N THR A 26 -9.28 8.34 -1.40
CA THR A 26 -10.16 9.46 -1.14
C THR A 26 -9.56 10.61 -1.92
N GLU A 27 -10.19 10.99 -3.02
CA GLU A 27 -10.01 12.31 -3.64
C GLU A 27 -10.34 13.38 -2.60
N LEU A 28 -9.40 13.69 -1.74
CA LEU A 28 -9.47 14.86 -0.88
C LEU A 28 -8.08 15.52 -0.87
N GLY A 29 -7.89 16.38 -1.84
CA GLY A 29 -6.76 17.29 -1.89
C GLY A 29 -5.89 17.06 -3.11
N SER A 30 -6.16 17.83 -4.15
CA SER A 30 -5.21 18.13 -5.20
C SER A 30 -3.95 18.75 -4.58
N GLY A 31 -3.05 17.91 -4.14
CA GLY A 31 -1.67 18.29 -3.88
C GLY A 31 -1.04 18.61 -5.22
N ILE A 32 -0.67 19.87 -5.45
CA ILE A 32 0.15 20.28 -6.58
C ILE A 32 1.42 19.42 -6.54
N PRO A 33 1.69 18.63 -7.59
CA PRO A 33 2.87 17.78 -7.60
C PRO A 33 4.13 18.63 -7.44
N SER A 34 4.99 18.23 -6.52
CA SER A 34 6.17 18.99 -6.07
C SER A 34 7.31 19.04 -7.11
N TYR A 35 7.11 18.57 -8.32
CA TYR A 35 8.10 18.53 -9.42
C TYR A 35 7.98 19.69 -10.42
N MET A 36 7.20 20.71 -10.10
CA MET A 36 7.30 21.98 -10.81
C MET A 36 8.54 22.73 -10.35
N SER A 37 9.67 22.36 -10.90
CA SER A 37 10.87 23.18 -10.80
C SER A 37 10.60 24.46 -11.59
N ARG A 38 10.35 25.58 -10.89
CA ARG A 38 10.33 26.89 -11.54
C ARG A 38 11.63 27.02 -12.32
N VAL A 39 11.52 27.28 -13.61
CA VAL A 39 12.67 27.59 -14.43
C VAL A 39 13.40 28.75 -13.78
N SER A 40 14.56 28.47 -13.21
CA SER A 40 15.57 29.51 -13.01
C SER A 40 15.81 30.15 -14.37
N MET A 41 15.69 31.49 -14.46
CA MET A 41 15.82 32.22 -15.72
C MET A 41 16.90 31.59 -16.59
N VAL A 42 16.48 31.00 -17.70
CA VAL A 42 17.39 30.52 -18.72
C VAL A 42 18.13 31.75 -19.23
N SER A 43 19.44 31.77 -19.06
CA SER A 43 20.27 32.85 -19.60
C SER A 43 20.09 32.89 -21.07
N VAL A 44 19.38 33.89 -21.58
CA VAL A 44 19.27 34.16 -22.99
C VAL A 44 20.61 34.77 -23.45
N SER A 45 21.53 33.94 -23.85
CA SER A 45 22.76 34.36 -24.47
C SER A 45 22.45 34.50 -25.96
N ASN A 46 22.57 35.71 -26.48
CA ASN A 46 22.37 36.05 -27.89
C ASN A 46 20.97 35.85 -28.52
N GLY A 47 19.90 35.95 -27.72
CA GLY A 47 18.54 35.91 -28.27
C GLY A 47 18.06 34.52 -28.70
N LEU A 48 18.83 33.47 -28.48
CA LEU A 48 18.47 32.06 -28.75
C LEU A 48 18.28 31.33 -27.47
N LEU A 49 17.10 30.75 -27.30
CA LEU A 49 16.78 29.84 -26.20
C LEU A 49 17.32 28.45 -26.56
N SER A 50 18.41 28.03 -25.97
CA SER A 50 18.91 26.66 -26.12
C SER A 50 18.19 25.77 -25.12
N ILE A 51 17.25 24.94 -25.61
CA ILE A 51 16.56 23.94 -24.80
C ILE A 51 17.36 22.64 -24.89
N PRO A 52 17.83 22.04 -23.79
CA PRO A 52 18.45 20.73 -23.80
C PRO A 52 17.53 19.67 -24.46
N ASN A 53 18.10 18.68 -25.11
CA ASN A 53 17.36 17.67 -25.90
C ASN A 53 16.42 16.80 -24.99
N ASP A 54 16.63 16.81 -23.69
CA ASP A 54 15.86 16.10 -22.68
C ASP A 54 14.78 16.96 -22.01
N GLN A 55 14.62 18.24 -22.47
CA GLN A 55 13.67 19.18 -21.90
C GLN A 55 12.73 19.75 -22.95
N GLN A 56 11.49 20.01 -22.56
CA GLN A 56 10.48 20.70 -23.35
C GLN A 56 10.06 22.00 -22.69
N LEU A 57 9.81 23.03 -23.51
CA LEU A 57 9.27 24.29 -23.05
C LEU A 57 7.73 24.18 -23.02
N VAL A 58 7.16 24.31 -21.83
CA VAL A 58 5.69 24.31 -21.63
C VAL A 58 5.27 25.65 -21.09
N PHE A 59 4.15 26.20 -21.59
CA PHE A 59 3.56 27.43 -21.09
C PHE A 59 2.36 27.09 -20.20
N GLU A 60 2.39 27.55 -18.95
CA GLU A 60 1.31 27.40 -18.00
C GLU A 60 0.96 28.79 -17.46
N ASP A 61 -0.28 29.19 -17.64
CA ASP A 61 -0.75 30.56 -17.35
C ASP A 61 0.09 31.68 -17.96
N GLY A 62 0.65 31.44 -19.16
CA GLY A 62 1.50 32.40 -19.86
C GLY A 62 2.94 32.49 -19.37
N VAL A 63 3.33 31.67 -18.38
CA VAL A 63 4.69 31.57 -17.86
C VAL A 63 5.42 30.38 -18.49
N PRO A 64 6.64 30.54 -19.03
CA PRO A 64 7.40 29.45 -19.60
C PRO A 64 8.05 28.60 -18.53
N TYR A 65 7.89 27.28 -18.64
CA TYR A 65 8.53 26.26 -17.80
C TYR A 65 9.34 25.30 -18.68
N LEU A 66 10.51 24.89 -18.21
CA LEU A 66 11.24 23.77 -18.79
C LEU A 66 10.85 22.51 -18.04
N ARG A 67 10.35 21.53 -18.76
CA ARG A 67 9.93 20.23 -18.22
C ARG A 67 10.76 19.13 -18.87
N GLN A 68 11.22 18.17 -18.09
CA GLN A 68 11.91 17.00 -18.67
C GLN A 68 10.91 16.15 -19.47
N ALA A 69 11.29 15.70 -20.66
CA ALA A 69 10.41 14.99 -21.59
C ALA A 69 9.86 13.69 -21.00
N ASN A 70 10.64 12.97 -20.21
CA ASN A 70 10.25 11.71 -19.59
C ASN A 70 9.71 11.87 -18.14
N GLN A 71 9.29 13.08 -17.74
CA GLN A 71 8.76 13.30 -16.40
C GLN A 71 7.30 12.86 -16.31
N VAL A 72 6.99 12.03 -15.31
CA VAL A 72 5.61 11.71 -14.94
C VAL A 72 4.95 12.97 -14.40
N VAL A 73 3.86 13.41 -15.03
CA VAL A 73 3.13 14.63 -14.68
C VAL A 73 1.86 14.36 -13.90
N ASP A 74 1.34 13.15 -14.03
CA ASP A 74 0.14 12.72 -13.34
C ASP A 74 0.19 11.21 -13.13
N MET A 75 -0.31 10.74 -11.99
CA MET A 75 -0.35 9.32 -11.68
C MET A 75 -1.69 8.96 -11.03
N GLU A 76 -2.46 8.16 -11.75
CA GLU A 76 -3.72 7.63 -11.25
C GLU A 76 -3.49 6.25 -10.62
N HIS A 77 -3.69 6.16 -9.31
CA HIS A 77 -3.48 4.92 -8.56
C HIS A 77 -4.75 4.08 -8.50
N HIS A 78 -4.62 2.81 -8.87
CA HIS A 78 -5.68 1.82 -8.66
C HIS A 78 -5.61 1.23 -7.26
N GLN A 79 -6.74 0.71 -6.79
CA GLN A 79 -6.81 0.08 -5.49
C GLN A 79 -5.93 -1.17 -5.44
N PRO A 80 -4.96 -1.25 -4.51
CA PRO A 80 -4.09 -2.41 -4.37
C PRO A 80 -4.85 -3.68 -4.00
N ILE A 81 -4.37 -4.81 -4.48
CA ILE A 81 -4.91 -6.13 -4.16
C ILE A 81 -3.84 -6.92 -3.42
N SER A 82 -4.24 -7.54 -2.29
CA SER A 82 -3.36 -8.35 -1.46
C SER A 82 -3.91 -9.73 -1.25
N PHE A 83 -3.02 -10.73 -1.25
CA PHE A 83 -3.29 -12.11 -0.87
C PHE A 83 -2.35 -12.52 0.24
N GLY A 84 -2.88 -13.15 1.28
CA GLY A 84 -2.10 -13.54 2.46
C GLY A 84 -2.27 -15.01 2.82
N LEU A 85 -1.15 -15.60 3.25
CA LEU A 85 -1.07 -16.85 3.99
C LEU A 85 -0.63 -16.52 5.39
N SER A 86 -1.36 -16.95 6.41
CA SER A 86 -0.99 -16.66 7.80
C SER A 86 -0.95 -17.90 8.66
N VAL A 87 -0.13 -17.81 9.69
CA VAL A 87 -0.04 -18.77 10.79
C VAL A 87 -0.19 -18.00 12.07
N ARG A 88 -1.19 -18.38 12.87
CA ARG A 88 -1.54 -17.76 14.14
C ARG A 88 -1.32 -18.73 15.30
N LYS A 89 -0.66 -18.27 16.34
CA LYS A 89 -0.47 -19.00 17.59
C LYS A 89 -1.30 -18.34 18.68
N SER A 90 -2.27 -19.08 19.23
CA SER A 90 -3.06 -18.63 20.38
C SER A 90 -2.22 -18.65 21.66
N LEU A 91 -2.29 -17.56 22.42
CA LEU A 91 -1.66 -17.40 23.72
C LEU A 91 -2.72 -17.47 24.84
N ALA A 92 -2.34 -17.08 26.04
CA ALA A 92 -3.27 -16.98 27.15
C ALA A 92 -4.15 -15.72 27.08
N LYS A 93 -5.31 -15.72 27.72
CA LYS A 93 -6.18 -14.55 27.93
C LYS A 93 -6.72 -13.90 26.65
N GLY A 94 -6.96 -14.69 25.60
CA GLY A 94 -7.49 -14.19 24.33
C GLY A 94 -6.45 -13.53 23.42
N PHE A 95 -5.18 -13.49 23.79
CA PHE A 95 -4.11 -13.00 22.94
C PHE A 95 -3.65 -14.07 21.94
N SER A 96 -3.25 -13.62 20.75
CA SER A 96 -2.56 -14.45 19.77
C SER A 96 -1.54 -13.63 18.98
N VAL A 97 -0.54 -14.30 18.45
CA VAL A 97 0.45 -13.72 17.55
C VAL A 97 0.30 -14.39 16.19
N GLU A 98 0.37 -13.59 15.16
CA GLU A 98 0.19 -14.00 13.77
C GLU A 98 1.33 -13.50 12.92
N THR A 99 1.81 -14.36 12.04
CA THR A 99 2.78 -14.02 11.00
C THR A 99 2.43 -14.78 9.72
N GLY A 100 3.12 -14.50 8.63
CA GLY A 100 2.83 -15.17 7.37
C GLY A 100 3.58 -14.60 6.19
N LEU A 101 3.00 -14.79 5.01
CA LEU A 101 3.46 -14.20 3.76
C LEU A 101 2.30 -13.47 3.11
N THR A 102 2.55 -12.26 2.64
CA THR A 102 1.59 -11.44 1.91
C THR A 102 2.17 -11.08 0.55
N TYR A 103 1.39 -11.29 -0.48
CA TYR A 103 1.67 -10.79 -1.82
C TYR A 103 0.76 -9.60 -2.08
N THR A 104 1.33 -8.47 -2.53
CA THR A 104 0.58 -7.25 -2.85
C THR A 104 0.92 -6.79 -4.26
N LEU A 105 -0.13 -6.50 -5.05
CA LEU A 105 -0.04 -5.89 -6.36
C LEU A 105 -0.48 -4.43 -6.26
N LEU A 106 0.43 -3.51 -6.60
CA LEU A 106 0.13 -2.10 -6.84
C LEU A 106 0.06 -1.87 -8.34
N SER A 107 -0.99 -1.21 -8.80
CA SER A 107 -1.17 -0.82 -10.20
C SER A 107 -1.48 0.67 -10.26
N SER A 108 -0.87 1.37 -11.20
CA SER A 108 -1.06 2.80 -11.41
C SER A 108 -0.92 3.13 -12.89
N ASP A 109 -1.62 4.14 -13.36
CA ASP A 109 -1.49 4.69 -14.69
C ASP A 109 -0.69 5.99 -14.62
N ALA A 110 0.51 5.99 -15.20
CA ALA A 110 1.38 7.15 -15.28
C ALA A 110 1.16 7.91 -16.59
N LYS A 111 1.01 9.23 -16.50
CA LYS A 111 0.99 10.16 -17.63
C LYS A 111 2.33 10.89 -17.73
N PHE A 112 2.92 10.89 -18.91
CA PHE A 112 4.16 11.61 -19.17
C PHE A 112 3.89 12.97 -19.83
N ALA A 113 4.80 13.90 -19.62
CA ALA A 113 4.66 15.29 -20.11
C ALA A 113 4.57 15.41 -21.64
N ASP A 114 5.16 14.46 -22.37
CA ASP A 114 5.29 14.43 -23.82
C ASP A 114 4.28 13.52 -24.52
N SER A 115 3.42 12.82 -23.75
CA SER A 115 2.48 11.85 -24.28
C SER A 115 1.12 11.93 -23.59
N ASP A 116 0.06 12.03 -24.38
CA ASP A 116 -1.32 11.88 -23.89
C ASP A 116 -1.67 10.41 -23.55
N GLN A 117 -0.77 9.47 -23.85
CA GLN A 117 -0.98 8.06 -23.56
C GLN A 117 -0.61 7.75 -22.10
N LYS A 118 -1.51 7.05 -21.43
CA LYS A 118 -1.24 6.50 -20.11
C LYS A 118 -0.35 5.28 -20.22
N THR A 119 0.66 5.21 -19.37
CA THR A 119 1.56 4.05 -19.26
C THR A 119 1.30 3.34 -17.94
N GLU A 120 0.95 2.06 -18.01
CA GLU A 120 0.64 1.25 -16.82
C GLU A 120 1.91 0.92 -16.03
N GLN A 121 1.89 1.21 -14.73
CA GLN A 121 2.89 0.78 -13.76
C GLN A 121 2.33 -0.38 -12.94
N LYS A 122 3.09 -1.46 -12.81
CA LYS A 122 2.78 -2.59 -11.93
C LYS A 122 3.95 -2.92 -11.04
N LEU A 123 3.69 -2.95 -9.73
CA LEU A 123 4.69 -3.29 -8.72
C LEU A 123 4.18 -4.47 -7.89
N HIS A 124 5.00 -5.49 -7.76
CA HIS A 124 4.70 -6.72 -7.04
C HIS A 124 5.55 -6.78 -5.78
N TYR A 125 4.89 -6.84 -4.63
CA TYR A 125 5.54 -6.89 -3.33
C TYR A 125 5.32 -8.26 -2.66
N LEU A 126 6.34 -8.73 -1.98
CA LEU A 126 6.25 -9.82 -1.02
C LEU A 126 6.54 -9.28 0.37
N GLY A 127 5.66 -9.55 1.32
CA GLY A 127 5.74 -9.06 2.68
C GLY A 127 5.65 -10.15 3.74
N ILE A 128 6.23 -9.84 4.89
CA ILE A 128 6.12 -10.65 6.11
C ILE A 128 5.47 -9.79 7.18
N PRO A 129 4.17 -10.04 7.50
CA PRO A 129 3.49 -9.39 8.59
C PRO A 129 3.86 -10.01 9.94
N LEU A 130 3.82 -9.20 10.99
CA LEU A 130 3.83 -9.63 12.38
C LEU A 130 2.74 -8.87 13.13
N LYS A 131 1.68 -9.57 13.54
CA LYS A 131 0.50 -8.99 14.19
C LYS A 131 0.30 -9.62 15.57
N ALA A 132 -0.14 -8.81 16.51
CA ALA A 132 -0.72 -9.25 17.77
C ALA A 132 -2.24 -9.04 17.73
N ASN A 133 -3.00 -10.06 18.12
CA ASN A 133 -4.45 -10.01 18.12
C ASN A 133 -4.95 -10.24 19.56
N TRP A 134 -6.00 -9.54 19.92
CA TRP A 134 -6.69 -9.71 21.19
C TRP A 134 -8.19 -9.87 20.99
N ASN A 135 -8.70 -11.07 21.36
CA ASN A 135 -10.12 -11.37 21.32
C ASN A 135 -10.77 -10.79 22.56
N PHE A 136 -11.52 -9.71 22.42
CA PHE A 136 -12.26 -9.09 23.53
C PHE A 136 -13.66 -9.68 23.71
N LEU A 137 -14.19 -10.32 22.65
CA LEU A 137 -15.44 -11.07 22.73
C LEU A 137 -15.27 -12.38 21.97
N ASP A 138 -15.40 -13.49 22.71
CA ASP A 138 -15.27 -14.84 22.13
C ASP A 138 -16.52 -15.64 22.48
N LYS A 139 -17.34 -15.90 21.47
CA LYS A 139 -18.56 -16.69 21.53
C LYS A 139 -18.43 -17.90 20.62
N LYS A 140 -19.27 -18.90 20.84
CA LYS A 140 -19.25 -20.14 20.07
C LYS A 140 -19.39 -19.93 18.55
N LEU A 141 -20.20 -18.95 18.14
CA LEU A 141 -20.50 -18.66 16.73
C LEU A 141 -19.68 -17.51 16.17
N PHE A 142 -19.25 -16.54 16.98
CA PHE A 142 -18.50 -15.40 16.51
C PHE A 142 -17.47 -14.90 17.53
N THR A 143 -16.41 -14.36 17.04
CA THR A 143 -15.32 -13.77 17.82
C THR A 143 -15.09 -12.35 17.32
N LEU A 144 -15.00 -11.37 18.23
CA LEU A 144 -14.57 -10.02 17.92
C LEU A 144 -13.18 -9.80 18.52
N TYR A 145 -12.32 -9.19 17.72
CA TYR A 145 -10.94 -8.95 18.13
C TYR A 145 -10.41 -7.63 17.61
N VAL A 146 -9.37 -7.15 18.23
CA VAL A 146 -8.53 -6.08 17.73
C VAL A 146 -7.17 -6.64 17.33
N SER A 147 -6.59 -6.11 16.29
CA SER A 147 -5.27 -6.47 15.81
C SER A 147 -4.39 -5.25 15.67
N GLY A 148 -3.10 -5.43 15.89
CA GLY A 148 -2.09 -4.40 15.65
C GLY A 148 -0.76 -5.04 15.33
N GLY A 149 0.00 -4.43 14.43
CA GLY A 149 1.29 -4.99 14.04
C GLY A 149 2.03 -4.17 13.03
N GLY A 150 3.07 -4.77 12.49
CA GLY A 150 3.87 -4.22 11.40
C GLY A 150 4.07 -5.22 10.28
N MET A 151 4.53 -4.72 9.15
CA MET A 151 4.88 -5.52 7.99
C MET A 151 6.15 -4.97 7.35
N ILE A 152 6.97 -5.88 6.86
CA ILE A 152 8.13 -5.58 6.03
C ILE A 152 7.84 -6.18 4.67
N GLU A 153 7.92 -5.36 3.62
CA GLU A 153 7.66 -5.77 2.25
C GLU A 153 8.86 -5.45 1.36
N LYS A 154 9.05 -6.27 0.34
CA LYS A 154 10.05 -6.05 -0.70
C LYS A 154 9.40 -6.11 -2.07
N CYS A 155 9.70 -5.13 -2.92
CA CYS A 155 9.35 -5.19 -4.33
C CYS A 155 10.22 -6.27 -5.00
N VAL A 156 9.56 -7.31 -5.51
CA VAL A 156 10.22 -8.44 -6.18
C VAL A 156 10.19 -8.30 -7.69
N TYR A 157 9.22 -7.57 -8.20
CA TYR A 157 9.10 -7.28 -9.62
C TYR A 157 8.34 -5.96 -9.81
N GLY A 158 8.82 -5.13 -10.73
CA GLY A 158 8.18 -3.90 -11.13
C GLY A 158 8.34 -3.64 -12.62
N LYS A 159 7.32 -3.02 -13.21
CA LYS A 159 7.27 -2.69 -14.62
C LYS A 159 6.55 -1.35 -14.80
N LEU A 160 7.13 -0.48 -15.64
CA LEU A 160 6.52 0.75 -16.14
C LEU A 160 6.45 0.65 -17.66
N GLY A 161 5.26 0.43 -18.22
CA GLY A 161 5.10 0.14 -19.64
C GLY A 161 5.88 -1.10 -20.06
N THR A 162 6.91 -0.93 -20.89
CA THR A 162 7.81 -2.01 -21.34
C THR A 162 9.09 -2.13 -20.54
N GLU A 163 9.43 -1.12 -19.73
CA GLU A 163 10.66 -1.06 -18.95
C GLU A 163 10.50 -1.71 -17.59
N LYS A 164 11.59 -2.34 -17.09
CA LYS A 164 11.62 -2.89 -15.74
C LYS A 164 11.92 -1.77 -14.75
N GLU A 165 11.03 -1.57 -13.82
CA GLU A 165 11.18 -0.63 -12.72
C GLU A 165 11.14 -1.40 -11.40
N THR A 166 12.23 -1.39 -10.65
CA THR A 166 12.30 -2.14 -9.39
C THR A 166 12.57 -1.20 -8.23
N VAL A 167 11.72 -1.24 -7.21
CA VAL A 167 11.94 -0.55 -5.95
C VAL A 167 12.93 -1.35 -5.12
N LYS A 168 14.15 -0.83 -4.96
CA LYS A 168 15.23 -1.52 -4.23
C LYS A 168 15.06 -1.55 -2.71
N PRO A 169 14.63 -0.43 -2.04
CA PRO A 169 14.47 -0.38 -0.61
C PRO A 169 13.38 -1.33 -0.09
N LEU A 170 13.44 -1.61 1.21
CA LEU A 170 12.37 -2.31 1.93
C LEU A 170 11.30 -1.31 2.33
N GLN A 171 10.04 -1.70 2.15
CA GLN A 171 8.89 -0.95 2.62
C GLN A 171 8.49 -1.43 4.01
N PHE A 172 8.41 -0.51 4.95
CA PHE A 172 7.91 -0.76 6.30
C PHE A 172 6.54 -0.16 6.49
N SER A 173 5.68 -0.85 7.23
CA SER A 173 4.37 -0.33 7.61
C SER A 173 3.96 -0.79 9.00
N VAL A 174 3.06 -0.03 9.62
CA VAL A 174 2.35 -0.41 10.84
C VAL A 174 0.86 -0.38 10.56
N SER A 175 0.11 -1.25 11.21
CA SER A 175 -1.33 -1.35 10.99
C SER A 175 -2.09 -1.65 12.28
N GLY A 176 -3.35 -1.23 12.31
CA GLY A 176 -4.30 -1.58 13.35
C GLY A 176 -5.66 -1.86 12.74
N ALA A 177 -6.37 -2.85 13.26
CA ALA A 177 -7.67 -3.23 12.73
C ALA A 177 -8.61 -3.77 13.81
N VAL A 178 -9.89 -3.81 13.48
CA VAL A 178 -10.92 -4.49 14.27
C VAL A 178 -11.49 -5.60 13.41
N GLY A 179 -11.49 -6.82 13.94
CA GLY A 179 -11.94 -7.99 13.19
C GLY A 179 -13.20 -8.62 13.81
N ALA A 180 -14.03 -9.15 12.92
CA ALA A 180 -15.16 -10.00 13.25
C ALA A 180 -15.00 -11.33 12.53
N GLN A 181 -14.98 -12.43 13.30
CA GLN A 181 -14.89 -13.78 12.79
C GLN A 181 -16.15 -14.55 13.08
N PHE A 182 -16.71 -15.18 12.05
CA PHE A 182 -17.80 -16.14 12.18
C PHE A 182 -17.24 -17.56 12.17
N ASN A 183 -17.47 -18.31 13.24
CA ASN A 183 -16.99 -19.68 13.43
C ASN A 183 -17.98 -20.66 12.77
N ALA A 184 -17.82 -20.93 11.46
CA ALA A 184 -18.68 -21.84 10.70
C ALA A 184 -18.63 -23.28 11.25
N THR A 185 -17.45 -23.71 11.69
CA THR A 185 -17.23 -25.00 12.36
C THR A 185 -16.24 -24.82 13.53
N LYS A 186 -15.95 -25.89 14.27
CA LYS A 186 -14.90 -25.90 15.29
C LYS A 186 -13.47 -25.67 14.72
N ARG A 187 -13.30 -25.73 13.41
CA ARG A 187 -11.99 -25.65 12.73
C ARG A 187 -11.92 -24.59 11.66
N VAL A 188 -13.06 -24.09 11.20
CA VAL A 188 -13.13 -23.13 10.09
C VAL A 188 -13.91 -21.91 10.55
N GLY A 189 -13.29 -20.75 10.44
CA GLY A 189 -13.89 -19.45 10.67
C GLY A 189 -13.70 -18.57 9.46
N ILE A 190 -14.69 -17.75 9.15
CA ILE A 190 -14.62 -16.71 8.11
C ILE A 190 -14.52 -15.37 8.84
N TYR A 191 -13.61 -14.51 8.43
CA TYR A 191 -13.43 -13.23 9.08
C TYR A 191 -13.40 -12.06 8.10
N VAL A 192 -13.76 -10.88 8.65
CA VAL A 192 -13.60 -9.59 8.00
C VAL A 192 -12.88 -8.66 8.98
N GLU A 193 -11.89 -7.95 8.50
CA GLU A 193 -10.99 -7.11 9.29
C GLU A 193 -10.81 -5.75 8.62
N PRO A 194 -11.70 -4.77 8.84
CA PRO A 194 -11.45 -3.38 8.50
C PRO A 194 -10.35 -2.80 9.39
N GLY A 195 -9.49 -1.98 8.81
CA GLY A 195 -8.36 -1.41 9.51
C GLY A 195 -7.76 -0.20 8.84
N VAL A 196 -6.66 0.25 9.43
CA VAL A 196 -5.84 1.34 8.94
C VAL A 196 -4.38 0.90 8.93
N ALA A 197 -3.63 1.42 7.99
CA ALA A 197 -2.19 1.20 7.91
C ALA A 197 -1.47 2.51 7.63
N TYR A 198 -0.27 2.64 8.16
CA TYR A 198 0.65 3.70 7.88
C TYR A 198 1.90 3.13 7.25
N PHE A 199 2.24 3.60 6.06
CA PHE A 199 3.43 3.21 5.32
C PHE A 199 4.52 4.27 5.51
N PHE A 200 5.69 3.84 5.96
CA PHE A 200 6.84 4.72 6.08
C PHE A 200 7.45 4.97 4.70
N ASP A 201 8.05 6.14 4.51
CA ASP A 201 8.79 6.41 3.27
C ASP A 201 9.95 5.42 3.12
N ASP A 202 10.05 4.80 1.96
CA ASP A 202 11.09 3.84 1.63
C ASP A 202 12.35 4.49 1.03
N GLY A 203 12.32 5.82 0.81
CA GLY A 203 13.43 6.58 0.24
C GLY A 203 13.72 6.26 -1.24
N SER A 204 12.81 5.60 -1.95
CA SER A 204 12.94 5.38 -3.40
C SER A 204 12.46 6.59 -4.18
N ASP A 205 12.85 6.71 -5.45
CA ASP A 205 12.33 7.75 -6.36
C ASP A 205 11.02 7.33 -7.06
N VAL A 206 10.60 6.08 -6.85
CA VAL A 206 9.39 5.53 -7.49
C VAL A 206 8.14 6.03 -6.78
N GLN A 207 7.26 6.68 -7.53
CA GLN A 207 5.97 7.16 -7.02
C GLN A 207 5.00 5.99 -6.86
N THR A 208 4.38 5.92 -5.70
CA THR A 208 3.39 4.90 -5.37
C THR A 208 2.27 5.50 -4.54
N ILE A 209 1.09 4.88 -4.57
CA ILE A 209 -0.04 5.29 -3.72
C ILE A 209 0.32 5.34 -2.23
N ARG A 210 1.30 4.53 -1.78
CA ARG A 210 1.76 4.48 -0.38
C ARG A 210 2.58 5.70 0.00
N LYS A 211 3.25 6.33 -0.96
CA LYS A 211 4.00 7.59 -0.76
C LYS A 211 3.08 8.80 -0.78
N GLU A 212 2.14 8.82 -1.72
CA GLU A 212 1.17 9.92 -1.82
C GLU A 212 0.20 9.92 -0.62
N ASN A 213 -0.27 8.73 -0.22
CA ASN A 213 -1.17 8.53 0.89
C ASN A 213 -0.57 7.54 1.90
N PRO A 214 0.35 7.97 2.79
CA PRO A 214 0.97 7.08 3.76
C PRO A 214 -0.02 6.44 4.73
N PHE A 215 -1.11 7.15 5.04
CA PHE A 215 -2.20 6.65 5.89
C PHE A 215 -3.33 6.13 5.01
N ASN A 216 -3.59 4.83 5.13
CA ASN A 216 -4.52 4.12 4.27
C ASN A 216 -5.55 3.33 5.06
N PHE A 217 -6.80 3.37 4.60
CA PHE A 217 -7.83 2.43 5.03
C PHE A 217 -7.66 1.11 4.28
N ASN A 218 -7.81 0.01 4.97
CA ASN A 218 -7.80 -1.32 4.38
C ASN A 218 -8.96 -2.16 4.86
N ILE A 219 -9.32 -3.15 4.09
CA ILE A 219 -10.26 -4.20 4.48
C ILE A 219 -9.67 -5.53 4.05
N GLN A 220 -9.68 -6.48 4.94
CA GLN A 220 -9.20 -7.83 4.72
C GLN A 220 -10.31 -8.82 5.05
N ALA A 221 -10.48 -9.85 4.23
CA ALA A 221 -11.37 -10.95 4.49
C ALA A 221 -10.61 -12.27 4.33
N GLY A 222 -11.01 -13.30 5.07
CA GLY A 222 -10.31 -14.57 5.00
C GLY A 222 -10.98 -15.71 5.75
N ILE A 223 -10.30 -16.84 5.75
CA ILE A 223 -10.71 -18.09 6.39
C ILE A 223 -9.57 -18.67 7.21
#